data_9153f0e54669956cf5f07303bf536791
#
_entry.id   9153f0e54669956cf5f07303bf536791
#
_cell.length_a   1.000
_cell.length_b   1.000
_cell.length_c   1.000
_cell.angle_alpha   90.00
_cell.angle_beta   90.00
_cell.angle_gamma   90.00
#
_symmetry.space_group_name_H-M   'P 1'
#
loop_
_entity.id
_entity.type
_entity.pdbx_description
1 polymer ?
#
loop_
_entity_poly.entity_id
_entity_poly.type
_entity_poly.pdbx_seq_one_letter_code
_entity_poly.pdbx_strand_id
1 'polypeptide(L)'
;AEAVEDLGFSHLFRSDHLTGIYGHPERASLALWPSLTALAMRTKRIRFGPMVCAVTFRHPVMVAKMAASVDQLSGGRLDLGLGAGWNDMEHKMFGVNYPRYGVRLEMLDEAATVIKSIWSGEPVTFTGNYYQLEEAQSHPGPAQPNPTLIMGGKGEKTLKIVAKHATEWNFSYGGVDLFREKSRELDQNCAAINRDPGDIRRSMMAPFVIGRDEAAAQSRIDAHRRMFSSLPATLAEWNEAGFIGGSPSRVIDQMKAFTAAGIDRFMLQHNDLDDIDSLTLLATEVLPHV
;
A
#
# COMPACT_ATOMS: atom_id res chain seq x y z
N ALA A 1 -7.86 9.94 -11.35
CA ALA A 1 -7.61 8.54 -11.77
C ALA A 1 -7.31 8.49 -13.28
N GLU A 2 -8.22 9.00 -14.11
CA GLU A 2 -8.04 9.01 -15.57
C GLU A 2 -6.74 9.71 -15.95
N ALA A 3 -6.47 10.90 -15.41
CA ALA A 3 -5.22 11.61 -15.66
C ALA A 3 -3.96 10.79 -15.28
N VAL A 4 -4.02 10.02 -14.19
CA VAL A 4 -2.91 9.13 -13.78
C VAL A 4 -2.73 7.98 -14.77
N GLU A 5 -3.82 7.40 -15.27
CA GLU A 5 -3.79 6.37 -16.31
C GLU A 5 -3.27 6.93 -17.64
N ASP A 6 -3.71 8.14 -18.02
CA ASP A 6 -3.30 8.80 -19.27
C ASP A 6 -1.81 9.20 -19.26
N LEU A 7 -1.28 9.56 -18.09
CA LEU A 7 0.15 9.82 -17.89
C LEU A 7 1.02 8.54 -17.88
N GLY A 8 0.41 7.35 -18.00
CA GLY A 8 1.14 6.09 -18.14
C GLY A 8 1.56 5.43 -16.83
N PHE A 9 1.06 5.87 -15.68
CA PHE A 9 1.31 5.18 -14.43
C PHE A 9 0.68 3.78 -14.44
N SER A 10 1.41 2.80 -13.94
CA SER A 10 0.97 1.41 -13.92
C SER A 10 -0.02 1.08 -12.81
N HIS A 11 0.03 1.81 -11.70
CA HIS A 11 -0.75 1.53 -10.49
C HIS A 11 -1.23 2.81 -9.80
N LEU A 12 -2.40 2.71 -9.14
CA LEU A 12 -2.97 3.76 -8.29
C LEU A 12 -3.51 3.13 -7.01
N PHE A 13 -2.95 3.49 -5.88
CA PHE A 13 -3.39 2.99 -4.58
C PHE A 13 -4.14 4.04 -3.77
N ARG A 14 -5.01 3.58 -2.89
CA ARG A 14 -5.77 4.42 -1.98
C ARG A 14 -5.70 3.89 -0.55
N SER A 15 -5.56 4.79 0.42
CA SER A 15 -5.65 4.44 1.84
C SER A 15 -7.08 4.09 2.25
N ASP A 16 -7.22 3.27 3.30
CA ASP A 16 -8.49 2.90 3.93
C ASP A 16 -8.62 3.60 5.29
N HIS A 17 -9.29 4.75 5.28
CA HIS A 17 -9.51 5.55 6.47
C HIS A 17 -10.98 6.01 6.55
N LEU A 18 -11.48 6.17 7.76
CA LEU A 18 -12.85 6.61 8.05
C LEU A 18 -12.98 8.14 8.07
N THR A 19 -11.85 8.85 8.17
CA THR A 19 -11.77 10.31 8.17
C THR A 19 -10.51 10.78 7.45
N GLY A 20 -10.38 12.07 7.21
CA GLY A 20 -9.13 12.68 6.75
C GLY A 20 -8.05 12.54 7.83
N ILE A 21 -7.01 11.75 7.57
CA ILE A 21 -5.91 11.52 8.52
C ILE A 21 -4.80 12.54 8.43
N TYR A 22 -4.80 13.32 7.35
CA TYR A 22 -3.80 14.34 7.08
C TYR A 22 -4.47 15.69 6.93
N GLY A 23 -3.97 16.71 7.63
CA GLY A 23 -4.52 18.05 7.65
C GLY A 23 -5.72 18.17 8.58
N HIS A 24 -6.76 18.81 8.12
CA HIS A 24 -7.98 19.00 8.91
C HIS A 24 -8.90 17.78 8.83
N PRO A 25 -9.48 17.33 9.96
CA PRO A 25 -10.40 16.18 9.97
C PRO A 25 -11.68 16.42 9.13
N GLU A 26 -12.00 17.69 8.82
CA GLU A 26 -13.11 18.04 7.94
C GLU A 26 -12.83 17.78 6.45
N ARG A 27 -11.59 17.43 6.09
CA ARG A 27 -11.26 17.11 4.70
C ARG A 27 -12.05 15.87 4.24
N ALA A 28 -12.80 16.04 3.16
CA ALA A 28 -13.61 14.96 2.61
C ALA A 28 -12.75 13.75 2.26
N SER A 29 -13.16 12.59 2.77
CA SER A 29 -12.54 11.29 2.44
C SER A 29 -13.65 10.32 2.05
N LEU A 30 -13.63 9.86 0.80
CA LEU A 30 -14.57 8.85 0.34
C LEU A 30 -14.18 7.48 0.89
N ALA A 31 -15.16 6.65 1.22
CA ALA A 31 -14.94 5.28 1.63
C ALA A 31 -14.14 4.49 0.56
N LEU A 32 -13.26 3.59 1.01
CA LEU A 32 -12.36 2.83 0.16
C LEU A 32 -13.09 2.09 -0.96
N TRP A 33 -13.99 1.16 -0.63
CA TRP A 33 -14.56 0.23 -1.61
C TRP A 33 -15.45 0.91 -2.67
N PRO A 34 -16.31 1.89 -2.35
CA PRO A 34 -17.00 2.69 -3.36
C PRO A 34 -16.03 3.41 -4.30
N SER A 35 -14.91 3.93 -3.77
CA SER A 35 -13.90 4.60 -4.58
C SER A 35 -13.19 3.63 -5.52
N LEU A 36 -12.82 2.43 -5.05
CA LEU A 36 -12.19 1.40 -5.89
C LEU A 36 -13.15 0.89 -6.96
N THR A 37 -14.45 0.77 -6.65
CA THR A 37 -15.48 0.44 -7.66
C THR A 37 -15.56 1.52 -8.74
N ALA A 38 -15.54 2.80 -8.36
CA ALA A 38 -15.51 3.89 -9.32
C ALA A 38 -14.23 3.86 -10.19
N LEU A 39 -13.06 3.55 -9.61
CA LEU A 39 -11.81 3.34 -10.34
C LEU A 39 -11.95 2.19 -11.35
N ALA A 40 -12.50 1.05 -10.95
CA ALA A 40 -12.72 -0.10 -11.82
C ALA A 40 -13.51 0.28 -13.07
N MET A 41 -14.56 1.09 -12.92
CA MET A 41 -15.46 1.49 -13.99
C MET A 41 -14.93 2.64 -14.86
N ARG A 42 -14.08 3.52 -14.31
CA ARG A 42 -13.57 4.72 -14.99
C ARG A 42 -12.22 4.52 -15.67
N THR A 43 -11.49 3.45 -15.35
CA THR A 43 -10.17 3.15 -15.90
C THR A 43 -10.18 1.83 -16.68
N LYS A 44 -9.20 1.60 -17.55
CA LYS A 44 -9.15 0.42 -18.43
C LYS A 44 -7.88 -0.40 -18.28
N ARG A 45 -6.77 0.21 -17.91
CA ARG A 45 -5.43 -0.40 -17.90
C ARG A 45 -4.78 -0.40 -16.53
N ILE A 46 -4.88 0.73 -15.81
CA ILE A 46 -4.19 0.93 -14.54
C ILE A 46 -4.68 -0.11 -13.52
N ARG A 47 -3.74 -0.72 -12.82
CA ARG A 47 -4.03 -1.56 -11.66
C ARG A 47 -4.24 -0.67 -10.44
N PHE A 48 -4.98 -1.13 -9.47
CA PHE A 48 -5.30 -0.31 -8.29
C PHE A 48 -5.66 -1.17 -7.10
N GLY A 49 -5.66 -0.57 -5.91
CA GLY A 49 -6.07 -1.27 -4.70
C GLY A 49 -5.96 -0.44 -3.42
N PRO A 50 -6.28 -1.04 -2.27
CA PRO A 50 -6.00 -0.42 -0.98
C PRO A 50 -4.51 -0.47 -0.64
N MET A 51 -4.00 0.60 -0.02
CA MET A 51 -2.66 0.63 0.57
C MET A 51 -2.75 1.26 1.98
N VAL A 52 -3.18 0.50 2.94
CA VAL A 52 -3.67 -0.87 2.96
C VAL A 52 -5.02 -0.93 3.67
N CYS A 53 -5.83 -1.99 3.40
CA CYS A 53 -7.05 -2.27 4.13
C CYS A 53 -6.70 -2.76 5.54
N ALA A 54 -7.23 -2.09 6.58
CA ALA A 54 -6.96 -2.46 7.96
C ALA A 54 -7.86 -3.62 8.42
N VAL A 55 -7.26 -4.67 8.99
CA VAL A 55 -8.01 -5.84 9.50
C VAL A 55 -8.96 -5.51 10.65
N THR A 56 -8.77 -4.35 11.28
CA THR A 56 -9.62 -3.87 12.38
C THR A 56 -10.95 -3.27 11.92
N PHE A 57 -11.07 -2.89 10.65
CA PHE A 57 -12.28 -2.21 10.15
C PHE A 57 -13.34 -3.16 9.62
N ARG A 58 -12.95 -4.37 9.17
CA ARG A 58 -13.90 -5.28 8.51
C ARG A 58 -13.53 -6.73 8.75
N HIS A 59 -14.54 -7.58 8.82
CA HIS A 59 -14.35 -9.03 8.84
C HIS A 59 -13.67 -9.50 7.53
N PRO A 60 -12.67 -10.41 7.56
CA PRO A 60 -11.91 -10.81 6.38
C PRO A 60 -12.76 -11.41 5.26
N VAL A 61 -13.84 -12.10 5.55
CA VAL A 61 -14.79 -12.58 4.52
C VAL A 61 -15.42 -11.42 3.75
N MET A 62 -15.76 -10.32 4.43
CA MET A 62 -16.28 -9.11 3.76
C MET A 62 -15.21 -8.47 2.87
N VAL A 63 -13.97 -8.43 3.34
CA VAL A 63 -12.84 -7.95 2.53
C VAL A 63 -12.64 -8.83 1.31
N ALA A 64 -12.61 -10.16 1.47
CA ALA A 64 -12.48 -11.12 0.38
C ALA A 64 -13.59 -10.94 -0.67
N LYS A 65 -14.85 -10.79 -0.22
CA LYS A 65 -16.00 -10.59 -1.11
C LYS A 65 -15.95 -9.27 -1.88
N MET A 66 -15.67 -8.17 -1.19
CA MET A 66 -15.56 -6.85 -1.83
C MET A 66 -14.39 -6.81 -2.82
N ALA A 67 -13.23 -7.37 -2.44
CA ALA A 67 -12.07 -7.45 -3.32
C ALA A 67 -12.36 -8.28 -4.57
N ALA A 68 -12.93 -9.47 -4.44
CA ALA A 68 -13.34 -10.30 -5.58
C ALA A 68 -14.34 -9.57 -6.49
N SER A 69 -15.31 -8.86 -5.91
CA SER A 69 -16.32 -8.11 -6.69
C SER A 69 -15.67 -6.98 -7.50
N VAL A 70 -14.79 -6.18 -6.89
CA VAL A 70 -14.08 -5.10 -7.60
C VAL A 70 -13.09 -5.67 -8.62
N ASP A 71 -12.47 -6.80 -8.33
CA ASP A 71 -11.58 -7.48 -9.27
C ASP A 71 -12.34 -7.97 -10.52
N GLN A 72 -13.51 -8.58 -10.34
CA GLN A 72 -14.41 -8.96 -11.45
C GLN A 72 -14.84 -7.75 -12.29
N LEU A 73 -15.29 -6.67 -11.64
CA LEU A 73 -15.71 -5.43 -12.33
C LEU A 73 -14.57 -4.76 -13.10
N SER A 74 -13.35 -4.91 -12.64
CA SER A 74 -12.17 -4.33 -13.30
C SER A 74 -11.52 -5.23 -14.34
N GLY A 75 -11.96 -6.50 -14.47
CA GLY A 75 -11.30 -7.49 -15.33
C GLY A 75 -9.93 -7.92 -14.82
N GLY A 76 -9.77 -8.07 -13.49
CA GLY A 76 -8.55 -8.60 -12.88
C GLY A 76 -7.47 -7.55 -12.59
N ARG A 77 -7.85 -6.29 -12.29
CA ARG A 77 -6.89 -5.20 -12.05
C ARG A 77 -6.74 -4.82 -10.57
N LEU A 78 -7.39 -5.49 -9.64
CA LEU A 78 -7.25 -5.19 -8.21
C LEU A 78 -6.01 -5.86 -7.61
N ASP A 79 -5.22 -5.11 -6.86
CA ASP A 79 -4.18 -5.59 -5.96
C ASP A 79 -4.63 -5.34 -4.51
N LEU A 80 -4.80 -6.39 -3.71
CA LEU A 80 -5.28 -6.23 -2.34
C LEU A 80 -4.12 -5.95 -1.39
N GLY A 81 -4.04 -4.74 -0.86
CA GLY A 81 -3.17 -4.43 0.27
C GLY A 81 -3.89 -4.70 1.61
N LEU A 82 -3.23 -5.40 2.52
CA LEU A 82 -3.76 -5.75 3.83
C LEU A 82 -2.76 -5.38 4.93
N GLY A 83 -3.25 -4.83 6.05
CA GLY A 83 -2.39 -4.40 7.16
C GLY A 83 -3.06 -4.47 8.53
N ALA A 84 -2.26 -4.38 9.58
CA ALA A 84 -2.71 -4.50 10.97
C ALA A 84 -3.50 -3.27 11.49
N GLY A 85 -3.55 -2.17 10.74
CA GLY A 85 -4.05 -0.89 11.22
C GLY A 85 -3.04 -0.16 12.13
N TRP A 86 -3.10 1.18 12.15
CA TRP A 86 -2.12 1.98 12.90
C TRP A 86 -2.71 3.22 13.59
N ASN A 87 -3.82 3.76 13.11
CA ASN A 87 -4.38 5.02 13.58
C ASN A 87 -5.35 4.78 14.76
N ASP A 88 -4.86 4.91 15.99
CA ASP A 88 -5.65 4.75 17.21
C ASP A 88 -6.70 5.84 17.41
N MET A 89 -6.39 7.07 16.98
CA MET A 89 -7.31 8.21 17.05
C MET A 89 -8.61 7.93 16.28
N GLU A 90 -8.49 7.40 15.08
CA GLU A 90 -9.62 7.07 14.20
C GLU A 90 -10.48 5.95 14.80
N HIS A 91 -9.85 4.89 15.30
CA HIS A 91 -10.55 3.80 15.99
C HIS A 91 -11.32 4.31 17.20
N LYS A 92 -10.70 5.14 18.03
CA LYS A 92 -11.34 5.77 19.17
C LYS A 92 -12.50 6.67 18.78
N MET A 93 -12.32 7.50 17.74
CA MET A 93 -13.33 8.46 17.26
C MET A 93 -14.61 7.76 16.82
N PHE A 94 -14.49 6.62 16.14
CA PHE A 94 -15.62 5.88 15.57
C PHE A 94 -16.05 4.66 16.41
N GLY A 95 -15.47 4.47 17.59
CA GLY A 95 -15.81 3.34 18.45
C GLY A 95 -15.41 1.97 17.89
N VAL A 96 -14.45 1.94 16.97
CA VAL A 96 -13.93 0.69 16.41
C VAL A 96 -12.91 0.10 17.36
N ASN A 97 -13.00 -1.22 17.61
CA ASN A 97 -12.07 -1.89 18.49
C ASN A 97 -10.62 -1.79 17.99
N TYR A 98 -9.71 -1.40 18.87
CA TYR A 98 -8.27 -1.25 18.59
C TYR A 98 -7.43 -2.06 19.57
N PRO A 99 -7.28 -3.37 19.34
CA PRO A 99 -6.49 -4.22 20.21
C PRO A 99 -5.01 -3.82 20.22
N ARG A 100 -4.26 -4.28 21.23
CA ARG A 100 -2.80 -4.12 21.25
C ARG A 100 -2.17 -4.67 19.97
N TYR A 101 -1.04 -4.09 19.57
CA TYR A 101 -0.40 -4.36 18.28
C TYR A 101 -0.16 -5.85 17.99
N GLY A 102 0.30 -6.63 18.99
CA GLY A 102 0.50 -8.08 18.83
C GLY A 102 -0.77 -8.82 18.42
N VAL A 103 -1.92 -8.48 19.05
CA VAL A 103 -3.23 -9.05 18.70
C VAL A 103 -3.62 -8.68 17.25
N ARG A 104 -3.39 -7.43 16.84
CA ARG A 104 -3.69 -7.02 15.45
C ARG A 104 -2.82 -7.75 14.44
N LEU A 105 -1.58 -8.13 14.79
CA LEU A 105 -0.75 -8.97 13.93
C LEU A 105 -1.27 -10.41 13.83
N GLU A 106 -1.75 -10.98 14.93
CA GLU A 106 -2.40 -12.30 14.92
C GLU A 106 -3.69 -12.26 14.08
N MET A 107 -4.49 -11.20 14.23
CA MET A 107 -5.67 -10.98 13.38
C MET A 107 -5.28 -10.85 11.89
N LEU A 108 -4.15 -10.21 11.58
CA LEU A 108 -3.66 -10.07 10.22
C LEU A 108 -3.27 -11.43 9.62
N ASP A 109 -2.61 -12.28 10.38
CA ASP A 109 -2.22 -13.64 9.97
C ASP A 109 -3.46 -14.51 9.66
N GLU A 110 -4.43 -14.52 10.57
CA GLU A 110 -5.70 -15.25 10.36
C GLU A 110 -6.51 -14.66 9.21
N ALA A 111 -6.61 -13.32 9.11
CA ALA A 111 -7.35 -12.66 8.04
C ALA A 111 -6.78 -12.99 6.65
N ALA A 112 -5.47 -13.00 6.50
CA ALA A 112 -4.83 -13.39 5.24
C ALA A 112 -5.12 -14.84 4.88
N THR A 113 -5.10 -15.74 5.87
CA THR A 113 -5.49 -17.15 5.69
C THR A 113 -6.94 -17.26 5.21
N VAL A 114 -7.87 -16.61 5.91
CA VAL A 114 -9.30 -16.61 5.57
C VAL A 114 -9.55 -16.06 4.15
N ILE A 115 -8.96 -14.93 3.81
CA ILE A 115 -9.14 -14.31 2.49
C ILE A 115 -8.68 -15.25 1.38
N LYS A 116 -7.48 -15.81 1.50
CA LYS A 116 -6.93 -16.75 0.51
C LYS A 116 -7.79 -18.01 0.39
N SER A 117 -8.26 -18.55 1.51
CA SER A 117 -9.13 -19.73 1.51
C SER A 117 -10.48 -19.45 0.85
N ILE A 118 -11.13 -18.33 1.15
CA ILE A 118 -12.41 -17.92 0.50
C ILE A 118 -12.23 -17.73 -1.01
N TRP A 119 -11.07 -17.25 -1.45
CA TRP A 119 -10.78 -17.06 -2.88
C TRP A 119 -10.54 -18.36 -3.65
N SER A 120 -10.32 -19.49 -2.96
CA SER A 120 -10.23 -20.80 -3.63
C SER A 120 -11.56 -21.22 -4.29
N GLY A 121 -12.71 -20.68 -3.82
CA GLY A 121 -14.04 -21.07 -4.27
C GLY A 121 -14.57 -22.36 -3.63
N GLU A 122 -13.74 -23.08 -2.88
CA GLU A 122 -14.14 -24.28 -2.15
C GLU A 122 -14.80 -23.95 -0.80
N PRO A 123 -15.62 -24.86 -0.22
CA PRO A 123 -16.13 -24.69 1.13
C PRO A 123 -14.98 -24.58 2.15
N VAL A 124 -15.04 -23.57 3.01
CA VAL A 124 -14.02 -23.28 4.00
C VAL A 124 -14.57 -23.39 5.40
N THR A 125 -14.01 -24.31 6.20
CA THR A 125 -14.16 -24.32 7.64
C THR A 125 -12.86 -23.85 8.29
N PHE A 126 -12.91 -22.82 9.10
CA PHE A 126 -11.75 -22.22 9.76
C PHE A 126 -12.05 -21.94 11.22
N THR A 127 -11.22 -22.41 12.12
CA THR A 127 -11.34 -22.21 13.58
C THR A 127 -10.08 -21.50 14.07
N GLY A 128 -10.11 -20.16 14.07
CA GLY A 128 -9.04 -19.32 14.58
C GLY A 128 -9.38 -18.74 15.95
N ASN A 129 -8.49 -17.92 16.47
CA ASN A 129 -8.70 -17.18 17.71
C ASN A 129 -9.61 -15.95 17.51
N TYR A 130 -9.62 -15.40 16.29
CA TYR A 130 -10.33 -14.14 15.98
C TYR A 130 -11.43 -14.34 14.94
N TYR A 131 -11.29 -15.32 14.07
CA TYR A 131 -12.27 -15.59 13.01
C TYR A 131 -12.66 -17.06 13.00
N GLN A 132 -13.95 -17.32 12.78
CA GLN A 132 -14.50 -18.66 12.68
C GLN A 132 -15.43 -18.73 11.49
N LEU A 133 -15.29 -19.77 10.68
CA LEU A 133 -16.11 -20.05 9.51
C LEU A 133 -16.54 -21.52 9.53
N GLU A 134 -17.76 -21.78 9.06
CA GLU A 134 -18.32 -23.11 8.91
C GLU A 134 -18.86 -23.23 7.48
N GLU A 135 -18.29 -24.16 6.70
CA GLU A 135 -18.70 -24.45 5.30
C GLU A 135 -18.88 -23.17 4.43
N ALA A 136 -18.09 -22.13 4.69
CA ALA A 136 -18.25 -20.83 4.07
C ALA A 136 -17.78 -20.84 2.61
N GLN A 137 -18.64 -20.37 1.70
CA GLN A 137 -18.32 -20.19 0.28
C GLN A 137 -18.67 -18.77 -0.19
N SER A 138 -17.90 -18.25 -1.13
CA SER A 138 -18.18 -16.93 -1.71
C SER A 138 -17.89 -16.90 -3.21
N HIS A 139 -18.95 -16.69 -3.99
CA HIS A 139 -18.90 -16.56 -5.44
C HIS A 139 -19.40 -15.17 -5.91
N PRO A 140 -18.86 -14.61 -7.01
CA PRO A 140 -17.68 -15.10 -7.71
C PRO A 140 -16.41 -14.93 -6.86
N GLY A 141 -15.40 -15.74 -7.15
CA GLY A 141 -14.03 -15.49 -6.73
C GLY A 141 -13.39 -14.33 -7.52
N PRO A 142 -12.10 -14.00 -7.27
CA PRO A 142 -11.36 -13.05 -8.09
C PRO A 142 -11.34 -13.44 -9.57
N ALA A 143 -11.26 -12.46 -10.48
CA ALA A 143 -11.07 -12.71 -11.91
C ALA A 143 -9.63 -13.18 -12.20
N GLN A 144 -8.68 -12.75 -11.36
CA GLN A 144 -7.29 -13.17 -11.44
C GLN A 144 -7.12 -14.59 -10.89
N PRO A 145 -6.33 -15.47 -11.56
CA PRO A 145 -6.04 -16.80 -11.03
C PRO A 145 -5.14 -16.74 -9.78
N ASN A 146 -4.27 -15.74 -9.70
CA ASN A 146 -3.34 -15.50 -8.58
C ASN A 146 -3.45 -14.04 -8.12
N PRO A 147 -4.45 -13.68 -7.30
CA PRO A 147 -4.62 -12.31 -6.85
C PRO A 147 -3.43 -11.81 -6.04
N THR A 148 -2.98 -10.60 -6.31
CA THR A 148 -1.91 -9.97 -5.55
C THR A 148 -2.38 -9.67 -4.14
N LEU A 149 -1.60 -10.11 -3.13
CA LEU A 149 -1.75 -9.76 -1.74
C LEU A 149 -0.53 -8.96 -1.27
N ILE A 150 -0.72 -7.66 -1.10
CA ILE A 150 0.35 -6.75 -0.64
C ILE A 150 0.27 -6.64 0.88
N MET A 151 1.39 -6.78 1.56
CA MET A 151 1.48 -6.55 3.00
C MET A 151 2.60 -5.57 3.32
N GLY A 152 2.25 -4.56 4.13
CA GLY A 152 3.19 -3.51 4.54
C GLY A 152 3.77 -3.73 5.92
N GLY A 153 4.92 -3.10 6.14
CA GLY A 153 5.58 -3.05 7.44
C GLY A 153 6.99 -3.65 7.44
N LYS A 154 7.76 -3.32 8.48
CA LYS A 154 9.19 -3.69 8.59
C LYS A 154 9.57 -4.27 9.96
N GLY A 155 8.58 -4.50 10.83
CA GLY A 155 8.83 -5.14 12.13
C GLY A 155 9.03 -6.66 11.98
N GLU A 156 9.85 -7.26 12.85
CA GLU A 156 10.19 -8.69 12.83
C GLU A 156 8.95 -9.60 12.69
N LYS A 157 7.94 -9.42 13.56
CA LYS A 157 6.72 -10.24 13.51
C LYS A 157 5.93 -10.02 12.22
N THR A 158 5.93 -8.79 11.70
CA THR A 158 5.26 -8.47 10.43
C THR A 158 5.94 -9.18 9.27
N LEU A 159 7.28 -9.21 9.21
CA LEU A 159 8.01 -9.88 8.15
C LEU A 159 7.80 -11.40 8.13
N LYS A 160 7.55 -12.03 9.30
CA LYS A 160 7.14 -13.44 9.37
C LYS A 160 5.76 -13.68 8.72
N ILE A 161 4.82 -12.77 8.94
CA ILE A 161 3.48 -12.83 8.32
C ILE A 161 3.58 -12.57 6.81
N VAL A 162 4.39 -11.59 6.41
CA VAL A 162 4.70 -11.32 4.99
C VAL A 162 5.26 -12.56 4.32
N ALA A 163 6.29 -13.20 4.90
CA ALA A 163 6.88 -14.43 4.38
C ALA A 163 5.86 -15.54 4.20
N LYS A 164 4.87 -15.65 5.09
CA LYS A 164 3.83 -16.69 5.04
C LYS A 164 2.76 -16.43 3.97
N HIS A 165 2.36 -15.18 3.76
CA HIS A 165 1.13 -14.87 3.02
C HIS A 165 1.28 -13.99 1.80
N ALA A 166 2.21 -13.01 1.82
CA ALA A 166 2.24 -11.97 0.82
C ALA A 166 2.79 -12.45 -0.54
N THR A 167 2.28 -11.89 -1.62
CA THR A 167 2.89 -11.94 -2.96
C THR A 167 3.72 -10.68 -3.23
N GLU A 168 3.51 -9.64 -2.40
CA GLU A 168 4.27 -8.41 -2.44
C GLU A 168 4.48 -7.86 -1.03
N TRP A 169 5.73 -7.56 -0.68
CA TRP A 169 6.07 -6.83 0.53
C TRP A 169 6.24 -5.35 0.21
N ASN A 170 5.50 -4.52 0.94
CA ASN A 170 5.62 -3.07 0.83
C ASN A 170 6.46 -2.52 2.00
N PHE A 171 7.68 -2.11 1.69
CA PHE A 171 8.56 -1.39 2.61
C PHE A 171 8.05 0.04 2.77
N SER A 172 7.69 0.43 3.98
CA SER A 172 7.39 1.83 4.28
C SER A 172 8.70 2.59 4.43
N TYR A 173 8.83 3.70 3.79
CA TYR A 173 9.97 4.60 3.71
C TYR A 173 11.13 4.35 4.71
N GLY A 174 12.33 4.76 4.35
CA GLY A 174 13.57 4.58 5.09
C GLY A 174 14.75 4.57 4.11
N GLY A 175 15.98 4.59 4.64
CA GLY A 175 17.19 4.54 3.80
C GLY A 175 17.37 3.17 3.11
N VAL A 176 18.17 3.17 2.05
CA VAL A 176 18.52 1.97 1.27
C VAL A 176 19.12 0.86 2.15
N ASP A 177 19.96 1.20 3.12
CA ASP A 177 20.60 0.21 3.99
C ASP A 177 19.60 -0.46 4.93
N LEU A 178 18.63 0.29 5.46
CA LEU A 178 17.53 -0.30 6.22
C LEU A 178 16.67 -1.23 5.34
N PHE A 179 16.43 -0.85 4.10
CA PHE A 179 15.72 -1.73 3.16
C PHE A 179 16.49 -3.03 2.95
N ARG A 180 17.80 -2.97 2.69
CA ARG A 180 18.66 -4.15 2.53
C ARG A 180 18.68 -5.04 3.77
N GLU A 181 18.72 -4.46 4.97
CA GLU A 181 18.62 -5.20 6.22
C GLU A 181 17.31 -5.96 6.31
N LYS A 182 16.18 -5.26 6.11
CA LYS A 182 14.85 -5.85 6.23
C LYS A 182 14.51 -6.83 5.12
N SER A 183 15.06 -6.64 3.90
CA SER A 183 14.95 -7.60 2.82
C SER A 183 15.64 -8.91 3.15
N ARG A 184 16.86 -8.86 3.71
CA ARG A 184 17.56 -10.07 4.19
C ARG A 184 16.81 -10.78 5.32
N GLU A 185 16.21 -10.03 6.24
CA GLU A 185 15.36 -10.60 7.30
C GLU A 185 14.14 -11.34 6.70
N LEU A 186 13.51 -10.74 5.69
CA LEU A 186 12.41 -11.38 4.96
C LEU A 186 12.87 -12.67 4.26
N ASP A 187 14.03 -12.65 3.59
CA ASP A 187 14.60 -13.83 2.93
C ASP A 187 14.87 -14.98 3.93
N GLN A 188 15.39 -14.66 5.11
CA GLN A 188 15.58 -15.64 6.19
C GLN A 188 14.25 -16.22 6.69
N ASN A 189 13.22 -15.38 6.84
CA ASN A 189 11.88 -15.83 7.22
C ASN A 189 11.25 -16.74 6.14
N CYS A 190 11.46 -16.46 4.86
CA CYS A 190 11.02 -17.31 3.76
C CYS A 190 11.74 -18.66 3.80
N ALA A 191 13.06 -18.65 3.95
CA ALA A 191 13.86 -19.87 4.06
C ALA A 191 13.43 -20.75 5.24
N ALA A 192 13.08 -20.15 6.38
CA ALA A 192 12.63 -20.89 7.57
C ALA A 192 11.31 -21.67 7.36
N ILE A 193 10.52 -21.31 6.34
CA ILE A 193 9.27 -21.99 5.96
C ILE A 193 9.36 -22.69 4.60
N ASN A 194 10.56 -22.85 4.05
CA ASN A 194 10.81 -23.46 2.74
C ASN A 194 10.08 -22.75 1.58
N ARG A 195 9.97 -21.42 1.63
CA ARG A 195 9.42 -20.58 0.56
C ARG A 195 10.54 -19.88 -0.19
N ASP A 196 10.41 -19.77 -1.53
CA ASP A 196 11.36 -18.98 -2.33
C ASP A 196 11.13 -17.49 -2.05
N PRO A 197 12.14 -16.72 -1.59
CA PRO A 197 12.04 -15.27 -1.45
C PRO A 197 11.69 -14.55 -2.75
N GLY A 198 12.03 -15.12 -3.91
CA GLY A 198 11.70 -14.61 -5.24
C GLY A 198 10.19 -14.56 -5.54
N ASP A 199 9.38 -15.35 -4.82
CA ASP A 199 7.91 -15.31 -4.94
C ASP A 199 7.28 -14.04 -4.36
N ILE A 200 8.08 -13.21 -3.67
CA ILE A 200 7.61 -11.99 -3.03
C ILE A 200 8.25 -10.78 -3.69
N ARG A 201 7.49 -10.04 -4.48
CA ARG A 201 7.92 -8.74 -5.01
C ARG A 201 8.25 -7.77 -3.88
N ARG A 202 9.24 -6.91 -4.08
CA ARG A 202 9.59 -5.83 -3.15
C ARG A 202 9.09 -4.51 -3.71
N SER A 203 8.25 -3.82 -2.96
CA SER A 203 7.82 -2.47 -3.27
C SER A 203 8.13 -1.51 -2.13
N MET A 204 8.18 -0.22 -2.43
CA MET A 204 8.40 0.83 -1.46
C MET A 204 7.29 1.87 -1.54
N MET A 205 6.71 2.21 -0.38
CA MET A 205 5.85 3.38 -0.25
C MET A 205 6.62 4.51 0.44
N ALA A 206 6.65 5.69 -0.18
CA ALA A 206 7.27 6.87 0.40
C ALA A 206 6.52 8.15 0.05
N PRO A 207 6.47 9.13 0.96
CA PRO A 207 6.15 10.50 0.62
C PRO A 207 7.06 11.01 -0.50
N PHE A 208 6.50 11.82 -1.39
CA PHE A 208 7.23 12.26 -2.56
C PHE A 208 6.94 13.72 -2.89
N VAL A 209 7.97 14.42 -3.34
CA VAL A 209 7.89 15.76 -3.95
C VAL A 209 8.85 15.85 -5.13
N ILE A 210 8.45 16.52 -6.21
CA ILE A 210 9.32 16.77 -7.36
C ILE A 210 9.16 18.20 -7.81
N GLY A 211 10.24 18.85 -8.22
CA GLY A 211 10.25 20.18 -8.82
C GLY A 211 11.14 20.18 -10.06
N ARG A 212 11.01 21.16 -10.92
CA ARG A 212 11.93 21.31 -12.08
C ARG A 212 13.38 21.51 -11.64
N ASP A 213 13.54 22.03 -10.44
CA ASP A 213 14.80 22.22 -9.72
C ASP A 213 14.59 22.04 -8.21
N GLU A 214 15.68 22.12 -7.44
CA GLU A 214 15.65 21.94 -5.98
C GLU A 214 14.81 23.02 -5.28
N ALA A 215 14.80 24.26 -5.79
CA ALA A 215 14.01 25.35 -5.20
C ALA A 215 12.51 25.11 -5.40
N ALA A 216 12.10 24.64 -6.57
CA ALA A 216 10.72 24.26 -6.85
C ALA A 216 10.27 23.06 -5.99
N ALA A 217 11.15 22.07 -5.79
CA ALA A 217 10.89 20.95 -4.90
C ALA A 217 10.74 21.41 -3.43
N GLN A 218 11.61 22.32 -2.96
CA GLN A 218 11.51 22.92 -1.63
C GLN A 218 10.19 23.69 -1.45
N SER A 219 9.76 24.45 -2.46
CA SER A 219 8.48 25.18 -2.41
C SER A 219 7.27 24.23 -2.24
N ARG A 220 7.33 23.02 -2.80
CA ARG A 220 6.30 21.98 -2.58
C ARG A 220 6.36 21.39 -1.18
N ILE A 221 7.54 21.19 -0.61
CA ILE A 221 7.68 20.82 0.82
C ILE A 221 7.02 21.87 1.70
N ASP A 222 7.28 23.15 1.46
CA ASP A 222 6.70 24.24 2.23
C ASP A 222 5.17 24.28 2.10
N ALA A 223 4.63 23.97 0.92
CA ALA A 223 3.20 23.82 0.70
C ALA A 223 2.62 22.64 1.48
N HIS A 224 3.25 21.48 1.43
CA HIS A 224 2.82 20.30 2.20
C HIS A 224 2.90 20.54 3.71
N ARG A 225 3.90 21.25 4.21
CA ARG A 225 4.04 21.56 5.64
C ARG A 225 2.96 22.51 6.16
N ARG A 226 2.33 23.33 5.33
CA ARG A 226 1.14 24.09 5.72
C ARG A 226 -0.04 23.18 6.09
N MET A 227 -0.13 22.01 5.49
CA MET A 227 -1.15 20.99 5.81
C MET A 227 -0.67 20.00 6.87
N PHE A 228 0.65 19.73 6.92
CA PHE A 228 1.27 18.66 7.75
C PHE A 228 2.55 19.21 8.39
N SER A 229 2.42 19.96 9.48
CA SER A 229 3.55 20.64 10.14
C SER A 229 4.66 19.69 10.65
N SER A 230 4.34 18.39 10.81
CA SER A 230 5.27 17.36 11.24
C SER A 230 6.21 16.83 10.14
N LEU A 231 5.99 17.22 8.87
CA LEU A 231 6.87 16.83 7.77
C LEU A 231 8.24 17.53 7.89
N PRO A 232 9.33 16.92 7.37
CA PRO A 232 10.63 17.55 7.27
C PRO A 232 10.59 18.95 6.66
N ALA A 233 11.41 19.87 7.15
CA ALA A 233 11.35 21.28 6.75
C ALA A 233 12.15 21.57 5.48
N THR A 234 13.19 20.80 5.24
CA THR A 234 14.09 20.99 4.12
C THR A 234 14.13 19.76 3.23
N LEU A 235 14.53 19.95 1.97
CA LEU A 235 14.72 18.85 1.04
C LEU A 235 15.82 17.87 1.55
N ALA A 236 16.83 18.35 2.27
CA ALA A 236 17.84 17.51 2.88
C ALA A 236 17.22 16.59 3.95
N GLU A 237 16.51 17.16 4.91
CA GLU A 237 15.79 16.40 5.95
C GLU A 237 14.75 15.45 5.35
N TRP A 238 14.07 15.85 4.25
CA TRP A 238 13.14 15.01 3.50
C TRP A 238 13.81 13.73 3.00
N ASN A 239 14.95 13.87 2.38
CA ASN A 239 15.72 12.74 1.85
C ASN A 239 16.36 11.89 2.98
N GLU A 240 16.82 12.51 4.08
CA GLU A 240 17.32 11.80 5.26
C GLU A 240 16.24 10.94 5.93
N ALA A 241 14.99 11.40 5.91
CA ALA A 241 13.85 10.60 6.39
C ALA A 241 13.54 9.39 5.50
N GLY A 242 14.21 9.23 4.37
CA GLY A 242 13.97 8.18 3.37
C GLY A 242 12.77 8.46 2.47
N PHE A 243 12.41 9.74 2.33
CA PHE A 243 11.39 10.19 1.39
C PHE A 243 12.02 10.51 0.04
N ILE A 244 11.26 10.39 -1.03
CA ILE A 244 11.73 10.65 -2.39
C ILE A 244 11.49 12.12 -2.73
N GLY A 245 12.52 12.85 -3.17
CA GLY A 245 12.30 14.25 -3.55
C GLY A 245 13.51 14.98 -4.09
N GLY A 246 13.22 15.99 -4.95
CA GLY A 246 14.19 16.87 -5.57
C GLY A 246 13.84 17.22 -7.02
N SER A 247 14.88 17.61 -7.78
CA SER A 247 14.83 17.71 -9.24
C SER A 247 14.64 16.32 -9.88
N PRO A 248 14.21 16.23 -11.15
CA PRO A 248 14.04 14.94 -11.83
C PRO A 248 15.30 14.06 -11.77
N SER A 249 16.49 14.62 -12.00
CA SER A 249 17.75 13.86 -11.91
C SER A 249 17.98 13.27 -10.53
N ARG A 250 17.71 14.04 -9.46
CA ARG A 250 17.85 13.56 -8.08
C ARG A 250 16.86 12.45 -7.77
N VAL A 251 15.60 12.58 -8.19
CA VAL A 251 14.58 11.54 -8.01
C VAL A 251 14.97 10.26 -8.74
N ILE A 252 15.49 10.36 -9.98
CA ILE A 252 16.01 9.22 -10.74
C ILE A 252 17.14 8.52 -9.98
N ASP A 253 18.12 9.26 -9.48
CA ASP A 253 19.26 8.70 -8.74
C ASP A 253 18.80 7.98 -7.47
N GLN A 254 17.87 8.56 -6.72
CA GLN A 254 17.28 7.94 -5.54
C GLN A 254 16.54 6.64 -5.90
N MET A 255 15.68 6.65 -6.92
CA MET A 255 14.94 5.46 -7.35
C MET A 255 15.90 4.37 -7.84
N LYS A 256 16.92 4.71 -8.63
CA LYS A 256 17.95 3.77 -9.08
C LYS A 256 18.73 3.13 -7.93
N ALA A 257 19.03 3.89 -6.89
CA ALA A 257 19.70 3.34 -5.70
C ALA A 257 18.84 2.28 -4.99
N PHE A 258 17.54 2.49 -4.88
CA PHE A 258 16.61 1.51 -4.35
C PHE A 258 16.38 0.32 -5.29
N THR A 259 16.28 0.56 -6.61
CA THR A 259 16.16 -0.52 -7.60
C THR A 259 17.40 -1.43 -7.57
N ALA A 260 18.59 -0.85 -7.49
CA ALA A 260 19.84 -1.60 -7.32
C ALA A 260 19.91 -2.37 -5.99
N ALA A 261 19.11 -1.99 -5.00
CA ALA A 261 18.98 -2.73 -3.75
C ALA A 261 17.88 -3.80 -3.79
N GLY A 262 17.05 -3.86 -4.86
CA GLY A 262 16.02 -4.88 -5.05
C GLY A 262 14.58 -4.39 -4.93
N ILE A 263 14.32 -3.08 -5.01
CA ILE A 263 12.95 -2.55 -5.12
C ILE A 263 12.48 -2.69 -6.57
N ASP A 264 11.34 -3.37 -6.76
CA ASP A 264 10.71 -3.59 -8.07
C ASP A 264 9.61 -2.57 -8.39
N ARG A 265 9.07 -1.88 -7.37
CA ARG A 265 7.95 -0.96 -7.53
C ARG A 265 7.99 0.17 -6.51
N PHE A 266 7.73 1.38 -6.97
CA PHE A 266 7.56 2.56 -6.11
C PHE A 266 6.09 2.97 -6.04
N MET A 267 5.61 3.19 -4.81
CA MET A 267 4.29 3.73 -4.49
C MET A 267 4.47 5.11 -3.88
N LEU A 268 4.51 6.13 -4.72
CA LEU A 268 4.79 7.49 -4.32
C LEU A 268 3.53 8.15 -3.76
N GLN A 269 3.58 8.61 -2.50
CA GLN A 269 2.45 9.27 -1.85
C GLN A 269 2.30 10.70 -2.35
N HIS A 270 1.33 10.90 -3.22
CA HIS A 270 0.94 12.20 -3.75
C HIS A 270 -0.17 12.79 -2.87
N ASN A 271 0.19 13.73 -1.98
CA ASN A 271 -0.72 14.27 -0.97
C ASN A 271 -1.50 15.50 -1.44
N ASP A 272 -1.04 16.17 -2.48
CA ASP A 272 -1.75 17.28 -3.12
C ASP A 272 -2.43 16.81 -4.41
N LEU A 273 -3.71 16.48 -4.30
CA LEU A 273 -4.49 15.90 -5.41
C LEU A 273 -4.70 16.89 -6.58
N ASP A 274 -4.48 18.17 -6.36
CA ASP A 274 -4.63 19.23 -7.36
C ASP A 274 -3.31 19.52 -8.11
N ASP A 275 -2.15 19.07 -7.59
CA ASP A 275 -0.83 19.21 -8.22
C ASP A 275 -0.60 18.15 -9.32
N ILE A 276 -1.33 18.30 -10.43
CA ILE A 276 -1.15 17.44 -11.62
C ILE A 276 0.20 17.71 -12.31
N ASP A 277 0.78 18.89 -12.13
CA ASP A 277 2.08 19.25 -12.70
C ASP A 277 3.21 18.38 -12.14
N SER A 278 3.18 18.04 -10.85
CA SER A 278 4.13 17.08 -10.26
C SER A 278 4.02 15.69 -10.90
N LEU A 279 2.80 15.22 -11.12
CA LEU A 279 2.59 13.91 -11.76
C LEU A 279 3.04 13.94 -13.23
N THR A 280 2.77 15.04 -13.93
CA THR A 280 3.23 15.22 -15.33
C THR A 280 4.76 15.23 -15.39
N LEU A 281 5.41 16.00 -14.50
CA LEU A 281 6.87 16.07 -14.44
C LEU A 281 7.48 14.68 -14.11
N LEU A 282 6.90 13.95 -13.18
CA LEU A 282 7.31 12.58 -12.86
C LEU A 282 7.18 11.66 -14.08
N ALA A 283 6.03 11.73 -14.78
CA ALA A 283 5.74 10.89 -15.92
C ALA A 283 6.67 11.16 -17.12
N THR A 284 6.98 12.43 -17.39
CA THR A 284 7.77 12.83 -18.57
C THR A 284 9.27 12.77 -18.33
N GLU A 285 9.74 13.13 -17.14
CA GLU A 285 11.16 13.32 -16.87
C GLU A 285 11.79 12.20 -16.03
N VAL A 286 10.98 11.37 -15.34
CA VAL A 286 11.50 10.33 -14.45
C VAL A 286 11.17 8.93 -14.94
N LEU A 287 9.88 8.62 -15.18
CA LEU A 287 9.45 7.27 -15.55
C LEU A 287 10.21 6.65 -16.73
N PRO A 288 10.62 7.40 -17.78
CA PRO A 288 11.40 6.82 -18.89
C PRO A 288 12.81 6.34 -18.50
N HIS A 289 13.28 6.67 -17.28
CA HIS A 289 14.66 6.43 -16.85
C HIS A 289 14.79 5.44 -15.67
N VAL A 290 13.66 4.92 -15.15
CA VAL A 290 13.64 4.05 -13.97
C VAL A 290 12.86 2.77 -14.19
#